data_78b890fdf6c0e9c38cb9c456288e4c88
#
_entry.id   78b890fdf6c0e9c38cb9c456288e4c88
#
_cell.length_a   1.000
_cell.length_b   1.000
_cell.length_c   1.000
_cell.angle_alpha   90.00
_cell.angle_beta   90.00
_cell.angle_gamma   90.00
#
_symmetry.space_group_name_H-M   'P 1'
#
loop_
_entity.id
_entity.type
_entity.pdbx_description
1 polymer ?
#
loop_
_entity_poly.entity_id
_entity_poly.type
_entity_poly.pdbx_seq_one_letter_code
_entity_poly.pdbx_strand_id
1 'polypeptide(L)'
;LFGMGPALAAVAMAVNAEIPVDVIRHTLKTFKGVEHRIEFVREVHGVRFINDSKGTNVDSTLKAIATMDRPTTIILGGSTKHSDYAPLAKAMVESPYIEGAVVIGATTPEITPALDAAGFTDYRLETDFKQAVVAAQSMTRRGGNVLLSPACASFDMFSCFEERGDTFKQIVNELQ
;
A
#
# COMPACT_ATOMS: atom_id res chain seq x y z
N LEU A 1 -3.31 -16.28 -0.90
CA LEU A 1 -4.68 -16.53 -1.43
C LEU A 1 -5.40 -15.25 -1.87
N PHE A 2 -4.92 -14.06 -1.47
CA PHE A 2 -5.43 -12.78 -1.96
C PHE A 2 -5.06 -12.63 -3.45
N GLY A 3 -6.04 -12.30 -4.29
CA GLY A 3 -5.86 -12.23 -5.76
C GLY A 3 -6.35 -13.47 -6.51
N MET A 4 -6.60 -14.59 -5.85
CA MET A 4 -7.15 -15.77 -6.52
C MET A 4 -8.59 -15.56 -7.01
N GLY A 5 -9.44 -14.83 -6.26
CA GLY A 5 -10.82 -14.58 -6.65
C GLY A 5 -10.95 -13.85 -8.00
N PRO A 6 -10.33 -12.68 -8.19
CA PRO A 6 -10.30 -11.99 -9.48
C PRO A 6 -9.66 -12.81 -10.60
N ALA A 7 -8.58 -13.55 -10.31
CA ALA A 7 -7.93 -14.39 -11.30
C ALA A 7 -8.84 -15.56 -11.74
N LEU A 8 -9.52 -16.22 -10.79
CA LEU A 8 -10.48 -17.28 -11.10
C LEU A 8 -11.67 -16.76 -11.90
N ALA A 9 -12.19 -15.58 -11.58
CA ALA A 9 -13.26 -14.95 -12.36
C ALA A 9 -12.81 -14.65 -13.79
N ALA A 10 -11.59 -14.10 -13.95
CA ALA A 10 -11.01 -13.83 -15.28
C ALA A 10 -10.82 -15.13 -16.07
N VAL A 11 -10.33 -16.21 -15.43
CA VAL A 11 -10.21 -17.53 -16.07
C VAL A 11 -11.55 -18.07 -16.49
N ALA A 12 -12.59 -18.01 -15.61
CA ALA A 12 -13.93 -18.47 -15.93
C ALA A 12 -14.51 -17.69 -17.13
N MET A 13 -14.35 -16.37 -17.16
CA MET A 13 -14.78 -15.56 -18.31
C MET A 13 -14.02 -15.93 -19.59
N ALA A 14 -12.71 -16.11 -19.51
CA ALA A 14 -11.88 -16.48 -20.66
C ALA A 14 -12.25 -17.86 -21.23
N VAL A 15 -12.54 -18.83 -20.35
CA VAL A 15 -13.02 -20.18 -20.75
C VAL A 15 -14.40 -20.08 -21.42
N ASN A 16 -15.34 -19.32 -20.87
CA ASN A 16 -16.64 -19.08 -21.49
C ASN A 16 -16.54 -18.34 -22.84
N ALA A 17 -15.51 -17.53 -23.02
CA ALA A 17 -15.22 -16.85 -24.28
C ALA A 17 -14.41 -17.73 -25.26
N GLU A 18 -14.26 -19.02 -24.96
CA GLU A 18 -13.55 -20.02 -25.78
C GLU A 18 -12.08 -19.67 -26.07
N ILE A 19 -11.44 -18.88 -25.17
CA ILE A 19 -10.02 -18.57 -25.29
C ILE A 19 -9.19 -19.82 -25.03
N PRO A 20 -8.23 -20.18 -25.91
CA PRO A 20 -7.39 -21.36 -25.73
C PRO A 20 -6.67 -21.39 -24.37
N VAL A 21 -6.64 -22.57 -23.75
CA VAL A 21 -6.09 -22.76 -22.38
C VAL A 21 -4.62 -22.39 -22.29
N ASP A 22 -3.85 -22.60 -23.34
CA ASP A 22 -2.44 -22.22 -23.41
C ASP A 22 -2.25 -20.69 -23.39
N VAL A 23 -3.14 -19.92 -24.04
CA VAL A 23 -3.18 -18.45 -23.97
C VAL A 23 -3.50 -18.00 -22.56
N ILE A 24 -4.55 -18.58 -21.93
CA ILE A 24 -4.92 -18.27 -20.54
C ILE A 24 -3.72 -18.55 -19.61
N ARG A 25 -3.09 -19.70 -19.74
CA ARG A 25 -1.93 -20.10 -18.93
C ARG A 25 -0.74 -19.17 -19.14
N HIS A 26 -0.47 -18.79 -20.39
CA HIS A 26 0.62 -17.85 -20.71
C HIS A 26 0.35 -16.50 -20.06
N THR A 27 -0.87 -15.94 -20.23
CA THR A 27 -1.27 -14.65 -19.63
C THR A 27 -1.13 -14.67 -18.11
N LEU A 28 -1.62 -15.71 -17.42
CA LEU A 28 -1.48 -15.83 -15.96
C LEU A 28 -0.01 -15.89 -15.50
N LYS A 29 0.88 -16.48 -16.29
CA LYS A 29 2.31 -16.56 -15.96
C LYS A 29 3.06 -15.25 -16.22
N THR A 30 2.62 -14.47 -17.18
CA THR A 30 3.30 -13.24 -17.62
C THR A 30 2.67 -11.96 -17.06
N PHE A 31 1.49 -12.05 -16.47
CA PHE A 31 0.80 -10.91 -15.89
C PHE A 31 1.56 -10.35 -14.69
N LYS A 32 2.05 -9.15 -14.81
CA LYS A 32 2.87 -8.47 -13.78
C LYS A 32 2.05 -7.75 -12.70
N GLY A 33 0.72 -7.87 -12.72
CA GLY A 33 -0.17 -7.12 -11.83
C GLY A 33 -0.68 -5.82 -12.45
N VAL A 34 -1.42 -5.06 -11.66
CA VAL A 34 -1.95 -3.75 -12.03
C VAL A 34 -1.05 -2.69 -11.39
N GLU A 35 -0.64 -1.71 -12.17
CA GLU A 35 0.14 -0.58 -11.70
C GLU A 35 -0.54 0.11 -10.50
N HIS A 36 0.24 0.57 -9.55
CA HIS A 36 -0.20 1.16 -8.28
C HIS A 36 -1.05 0.26 -7.37
N ARG A 37 -1.07 -1.06 -7.60
CA ARG A 37 -1.79 -2.02 -6.76
C ARG A 37 -0.86 -3.12 -6.25
N ILE A 38 -0.35 -2.95 -5.02
CA ILE A 38 0.63 -3.85 -4.39
C ILE A 38 1.80 -4.13 -5.36
N GLU A 39 2.18 -3.10 -6.10
CA GLU A 39 3.21 -3.13 -7.14
C GLU A 39 4.59 -3.11 -6.46
N PHE A 40 5.41 -4.12 -6.72
CA PHE A 40 6.81 -4.07 -6.32
C PHE A 40 7.57 -3.07 -7.20
N VAL A 41 8.18 -2.07 -6.55
CA VAL A 41 8.95 -1.03 -7.24
C VAL A 41 10.42 -1.44 -7.33
N ARG A 42 11.08 -1.59 -6.18
CA ARG A 42 12.52 -1.87 -6.12
C ARG A 42 12.91 -2.24 -4.68
N GLU A 43 14.10 -2.82 -4.53
CA GLU A 43 14.74 -3.02 -3.23
C GLU A 43 15.94 -2.07 -3.09
N VAL A 44 16.03 -1.35 -1.97
CA VAL A 44 17.13 -0.43 -1.64
C VAL A 44 17.65 -0.80 -0.25
N HIS A 45 18.95 -1.10 -0.14
CA HIS A 45 19.60 -1.51 1.13
C HIS A 45 18.91 -2.68 1.88
N GLY A 46 18.28 -3.58 1.11
CA GLY A 46 17.55 -4.71 1.68
C GLY A 46 16.15 -4.35 2.20
N VAL A 47 15.62 -3.17 1.87
CA VAL A 47 14.24 -2.75 2.11
C VAL A 47 13.48 -2.75 0.79
N ARG A 48 12.36 -3.45 0.72
CA ARG A 48 11.50 -3.52 -0.47
C ARG A 48 10.47 -2.41 -0.44
N PHE A 49 10.29 -1.74 -1.56
CA PHE A 49 9.28 -0.69 -1.72
C PHE A 49 8.10 -1.21 -2.54
N ILE A 50 6.90 -1.07 -1.98
CA ILE A 50 5.64 -1.57 -2.55
C ILE A 50 4.68 -0.39 -2.72
N ASN A 51 4.22 -0.20 -3.96
CA ASN A 51 3.30 0.86 -4.34
C ASN A 51 1.87 0.32 -4.41
N ASP A 52 1.05 0.72 -3.45
CA ASP A 52 -0.39 0.50 -3.44
C ASP A 52 -1.13 1.85 -3.37
N SER A 53 -0.67 2.83 -4.15
CA SER A 53 -1.29 4.17 -4.20
C SER A 53 -2.78 4.10 -4.56
N LYS A 54 -3.23 3.05 -5.24
CA LYS A 54 -4.64 2.75 -5.52
C LYS A 54 -5.45 2.38 -4.28
N GLY A 55 -4.82 2.15 -3.13
CA GLY A 55 -5.42 1.95 -1.82
C GLY A 55 -6.03 3.24 -1.26
N THR A 56 -7.05 3.78 -1.92
CA THR A 56 -7.65 5.10 -1.63
C THR A 56 -8.75 5.07 -0.57
N ASN A 57 -8.92 3.97 0.13
CA ASN A 57 -9.88 3.78 1.22
C ASN A 57 -9.39 2.70 2.20
N VAL A 58 -9.99 2.68 3.39
CA VAL A 58 -9.66 1.77 4.49
C VAL A 58 -9.73 0.30 4.05
N ASP A 59 -10.80 -0.12 3.37
CA ASP A 59 -10.98 -1.52 2.95
C ASP A 59 -9.87 -2.02 2.01
N SER A 60 -9.43 -1.16 1.09
CA SER A 60 -8.31 -1.48 0.19
C SER A 60 -6.99 -1.67 0.96
N THR A 61 -6.72 -0.79 1.92
CA THR A 61 -5.50 -0.86 2.74
C THR A 61 -5.52 -2.05 3.70
N LEU A 62 -6.69 -2.42 4.25
CA LEU A 62 -6.84 -3.67 5.02
C LEU A 62 -6.43 -4.90 4.20
N LYS A 63 -6.84 -4.93 2.92
CA LYS A 63 -6.43 -6.00 2.00
C LYS A 63 -4.94 -5.99 1.71
N ALA A 64 -4.32 -4.81 1.57
CA ALA A 64 -2.89 -4.68 1.38
C ALA A 64 -2.11 -5.17 2.62
N ILE A 65 -2.51 -4.78 3.84
CA ILE A 65 -1.93 -5.26 5.10
C ILE A 65 -1.96 -6.78 5.18
N ALA A 66 -3.09 -7.40 4.81
CA ALA A 66 -3.26 -8.85 4.85
C ALA A 66 -2.36 -9.62 3.86
N THR A 67 -1.74 -8.94 2.90
CA THR A 67 -0.76 -9.55 1.96
C THR A 67 0.68 -9.43 2.41
N MET A 68 0.97 -8.68 3.46
CA MET A 68 2.33 -8.52 3.95
C MET A 68 2.82 -9.79 4.63
N ASP A 69 4.05 -10.16 4.34
CA ASP A 69 4.73 -11.38 4.80
C ASP A 69 6.06 -11.09 5.51
N ARG A 70 6.36 -9.80 5.73
CA ARG A 70 7.60 -9.30 6.32
C ARG A 70 7.33 -8.05 7.16
N PRO A 71 8.27 -7.68 8.06
CA PRO A 71 8.24 -6.41 8.77
C PRO A 71 7.96 -5.25 7.81
N THR A 72 6.94 -4.48 8.10
CA THR A 72 6.44 -3.47 7.15
C THR A 72 6.18 -2.15 7.87
N THR A 73 6.75 -1.07 7.33
CA THR A 73 6.35 0.30 7.65
C THR A 73 5.38 0.79 6.57
N ILE A 74 4.19 1.22 7.00
CA ILE A 74 3.14 1.68 6.09
C ILE A 74 3.09 3.20 6.02
N ILE A 75 2.89 3.77 4.82
CA ILE A 75 2.63 5.20 4.62
C ILE A 75 1.12 5.38 4.45
N LEU A 76 0.52 6.18 5.35
CA LEU A 76 -0.91 6.43 5.45
C LEU A 76 -1.21 7.91 5.26
N GLY A 77 -2.40 8.21 4.75
CA GLY A 77 -2.93 9.56 4.72
C GLY A 77 -3.11 10.15 3.33
N GLY A 78 -3.69 11.34 3.30
CA GLY A 78 -4.10 12.03 2.10
C GLY A 78 -5.33 12.90 2.37
N SER A 79 -6.21 13.06 1.36
CA SER A 79 -7.44 13.83 1.48
C SER A 79 -8.47 13.15 2.35
N THR A 80 -9.14 13.93 3.20
CA THR A 80 -10.21 13.41 4.04
C THR A 80 -11.45 13.01 3.23
N LYS A 81 -12.08 11.93 3.70
CA LYS A 81 -13.42 11.49 3.30
C LYS A 81 -14.27 11.19 4.53
N HIS A 82 -13.84 11.67 5.71
CA HIS A 82 -14.47 11.37 7.01
C HIS A 82 -14.69 9.87 7.22
N SER A 83 -13.64 9.08 6.91
CA SER A 83 -13.66 7.63 7.06
C SER A 83 -13.45 7.22 8.51
N ASP A 84 -14.01 6.08 8.90
CA ASP A 84 -13.66 5.44 10.18
C ASP A 84 -12.32 4.69 10.02
N TYR A 85 -11.29 5.15 10.75
CA TYR A 85 -9.96 4.53 10.75
C TYR A 85 -9.75 3.51 11.89
N ALA A 86 -10.72 3.31 12.78
CA ALA A 86 -10.58 2.35 13.87
C ALA A 86 -10.36 0.90 13.38
N PRO A 87 -11.06 0.41 12.32
CA PRO A 87 -10.79 -0.91 11.77
C PRO A 87 -9.36 -1.05 11.21
N LEU A 88 -8.82 0.03 10.59
CA LEU A 88 -7.46 0.05 10.07
C LEU A 88 -6.43 -0.03 11.21
N ALA A 89 -6.57 0.81 12.22
CA ALA A 89 -5.69 0.85 13.38
C ALA A 89 -5.68 -0.50 14.12
N LYS A 90 -6.86 -1.11 14.31
CA LYS A 90 -6.98 -2.46 14.88
C LYS A 90 -6.23 -3.50 14.06
N ALA A 91 -6.42 -3.52 12.73
CA ALA A 91 -5.74 -4.47 11.86
C ALA A 91 -4.21 -4.28 11.85
N MET A 92 -3.72 -3.05 12.01
CA MET A 92 -2.28 -2.78 12.14
C MET A 92 -1.72 -3.38 13.44
N VAL A 93 -2.41 -3.23 14.56
CA VAL A 93 -2.00 -3.84 15.85
C VAL A 93 -2.06 -5.37 15.80
N GLU A 94 -3.08 -5.94 15.18
CA GLU A 94 -3.26 -7.39 15.08
C GLU A 94 -2.31 -8.04 14.04
N SER A 95 -1.74 -7.26 13.13
CA SER A 95 -0.83 -7.78 12.11
C SER A 95 0.53 -8.11 12.71
N PRO A 96 1.06 -9.32 12.50
CA PRO A 96 2.41 -9.67 12.95
C PRO A 96 3.51 -8.97 12.12
N TYR A 97 3.13 -8.25 11.07
CA TYR A 97 4.08 -7.67 10.12
C TYR A 97 4.08 -6.14 10.10
N ILE A 98 3.03 -5.45 10.57
CA ILE A 98 3.03 -3.99 10.59
C ILE A 98 3.75 -3.52 11.85
N GLU A 99 4.96 -2.99 11.68
CA GLU A 99 5.83 -2.56 12.78
C GLU A 99 5.90 -1.05 12.93
N GLY A 100 5.53 -0.28 11.92
CA GLY A 100 5.56 1.17 11.99
C GLY A 100 4.66 1.83 10.95
N ALA A 101 4.40 3.11 11.13
CA ALA A 101 3.67 3.92 10.17
C ALA A 101 4.29 5.32 9.99
N VAL A 102 4.09 5.88 8.79
CA VAL A 102 4.27 7.31 8.54
C VAL A 102 2.93 7.89 8.13
N VAL A 103 2.44 8.89 8.85
CA VAL A 103 1.15 9.52 8.59
C VAL A 103 1.39 10.90 7.98
N ILE A 104 0.69 11.18 6.88
CA ILE A 104 0.85 12.41 6.10
C ILE A 104 -0.50 12.95 5.62
N GLY A 105 -0.55 14.25 5.33
CA GLY A 105 -1.67 14.90 4.64
C GLY A 105 -2.83 15.31 5.54
N ALA A 106 -3.92 15.73 4.91
CA ALA A 106 -5.06 16.35 5.57
C ALA A 106 -5.78 15.41 6.56
N THR A 107 -5.63 14.08 6.40
CA THR A 107 -6.25 13.08 7.29
C THR A 107 -5.45 12.77 8.55
N THR A 108 -4.28 13.37 8.74
CA THR A 108 -3.47 13.17 9.95
C THR A 108 -4.29 13.33 11.24
N PRO A 109 -5.12 14.39 11.42
CA PRO A 109 -5.92 14.56 12.64
C PRO A 109 -7.03 13.52 12.83
N GLU A 110 -7.35 12.74 11.80
CA GLU A 110 -8.36 11.66 11.86
C GLU A 110 -7.70 10.30 12.13
N ILE A 111 -6.52 10.06 11.52
CA ILE A 111 -5.81 8.78 11.61
C ILE A 111 -5.12 8.62 12.97
N THR A 112 -4.41 9.66 13.44
CA THR A 112 -3.58 9.55 14.65
C THR A 112 -4.38 9.19 15.90
N PRO A 113 -5.58 9.79 16.18
CA PRO A 113 -6.37 9.36 17.33
C PRO A 113 -6.85 7.92 17.25
N ALA A 114 -7.10 7.42 16.04
CA ALA A 114 -7.50 6.02 15.86
C ALA A 114 -6.32 5.06 16.14
N LEU A 115 -5.09 5.43 15.73
CA LEU A 115 -3.87 4.66 16.04
C LEU A 115 -3.63 4.64 17.56
N ASP A 116 -3.68 5.81 18.21
CA ASP A 116 -3.49 5.95 19.65
C ASP A 116 -4.52 5.15 20.46
N ALA A 117 -5.81 5.24 20.07
CA ALA A 117 -6.89 4.50 20.71
C ALA A 117 -6.74 2.98 20.56
N ALA A 118 -6.14 2.50 19.47
CA ALA A 118 -5.84 1.10 19.27
C ALA A 118 -4.54 0.64 19.95
N GLY A 119 -3.74 1.58 20.48
CA GLY A 119 -2.43 1.30 21.08
C GLY A 119 -1.28 1.13 20.10
N PHE A 120 -1.44 1.60 18.85
CA PHE A 120 -0.37 1.61 17.84
C PHE A 120 0.43 2.92 17.98
N THR A 121 1.60 2.85 18.59
CA THR A 121 2.41 4.03 18.97
C THR A 121 3.66 4.25 18.11
N ASP A 122 4.07 3.27 17.32
CA ASP A 122 5.25 3.40 16.46
C ASP A 122 4.90 4.05 15.13
N TYR A 123 4.64 5.36 15.18
CA TYR A 123 4.41 6.15 13.97
C TYR A 123 5.11 7.50 14.00
N ARG A 124 5.36 8.05 12.81
CA ARG A 124 5.89 9.40 12.58
C ARG A 124 4.92 10.22 11.76
N LEU A 125 4.95 11.54 11.98
CA LEU A 125 4.19 12.52 11.21
C LEU A 125 5.13 13.24 10.25
N GLU A 126 4.73 13.34 9.00
CA GLU A 126 5.46 14.09 7.99
C GLU A 126 4.51 15.01 7.23
N THR A 127 5.05 16.10 6.69
CA THR A 127 4.29 17.08 5.92
C THR A 127 4.68 17.10 4.44
N ASP A 128 5.84 16.52 4.11
CA ASP A 128 6.37 16.39 2.76
C ASP A 128 6.42 14.93 2.33
N PHE A 129 5.95 14.65 1.12
CA PHE A 129 5.82 13.27 0.64
C PHE A 129 7.16 12.55 0.46
N LYS A 130 8.21 13.28 0.02
CA LYS A 130 9.56 12.71 -0.09
C LYS A 130 10.12 12.37 1.29
N GLN A 131 9.92 13.25 2.27
CA GLN A 131 10.32 13.00 3.65
C GLN A 131 9.58 11.81 4.24
N ALA A 132 8.29 11.64 3.93
CA ALA A 132 7.52 10.48 4.37
C ALA A 132 8.11 9.15 3.84
N VAL A 133 8.53 9.11 2.57
CA VAL A 133 9.17 7.91 1.99
C VAL A 133 10.53 7.63 2.67
N VAL A 134 11.35 8.67 2.90
CA VAL A 134 12.64 8.55 3.58
C VAL A 134 12.47 8.14 5.04
N ALA A 135 11.49 8.73 5.75
CA ALA A 135 11.16 8.36 7.12
C ALA A 135 10.73 6.89 7.21
N ALA A 136 9.85 6.45 6.30
CA ALA A 136 9.41 5.05 6.25
C ALA A 136 10.59 4.10 6.00
N GLN A 137 11.51 4.45 5.09
CA GLN A 137 12.73 3.67 4.88
C GLN A 137 13.55 3.57 6.17
N SER A 138 13.76 4.69 6.87
CA SER A 138 14.57 4.74 8.08
C SER A 138 13.98 3.95 9.25
N MET A 139 12.66 3.82 9.30
CA MET A 139 11.93 3.03 10.30
C MET A 139 11.93 1.53 9.96
N THR A 140 12.14 1.19 8.70
CA THR A 140 12.05 -0.21 8.24
C THR A 140 13.38 -0.93 8.43
N ARG A 141 13.36 -2.04 9.15
CA ARG A 141 14.55 -2.89 9.27
C ARG A 141 14.90 -3.59 7.97
N ARG A 142 16.16 -3.94 7.79
CA ARG A 142 16.63 -4.71 6.63
C ARG A 142 15.86 -6.03 6.51
N GLY A 143 15.44 -6.37 5.30
CA GLY A 143 14.56 -7.50 5.00
C GLY A 143 13.07 -7.17 5.07
N GLY A 144 12.70 -5.96 5.48
CA GLY A 144 11.32 -5.49 5.56
C GLY A 144 10.81 -4.79 4.30
N ASN A 145 9.60 -4.25 4.41
CA ASN A 145 8.91 -3.53 3.35
C ASN A 145 8.57 -2.10 3.78
N VAL A 146 8.66 -1.16 2.85
CA VAL A 146 7.91 0.11 2.87
C VAL A 146 6.70 -0.05 1.97
N LEU A 147 5.51 0.10 2.53
CA LEU A 147 4.24 -0.03 1.82
C LEU A 147 3.57 1.34 1.71
N LEU A 148 3.45 1.90 0.52
CA LEU A 148 2.53 3.00 0.26
C LEU A 148 1.13 2.43 0.07
N SER A 149 0.27 2.47 1.09
CA SER A 149 -1.15 2.10 1.00
C SER A 149 -1.98 3.08 1.83
N PRO A 150 -2.31 4.24 1.27
CA PRO A 150 -2.65 5.45 2.01
C PRO A 150 -3.97 5.43 2.77
N ALA A 151 -4.90 4.53 2.47
CA ALA A 151 -6.28 4.50 2.97
C ALA A 151 -7.11 5.77 2.61
N CYS A 152 -6.54 6.70 1.86
CA CYS A 152 -7.07 8.02 1.55
C CYS A 152 -6.92 8.36 0.07
N ALA A 153 -7.80 9.21 -0.44
CA ALA A 153 -7.58 9.86 -1.74
C ALA A 153 -6.33 10.76 -1.70
N SER A 154 -5.89 11.23 -2.84
CA SER A 154 -4.62 11.95 -2.99
C SER A 154 -4.76 13.46 -3.23
N PHE A 155 -5.99 13.97 -3.28
CA PHE A 155 -6.31 15.31 -3.80
C PHE A 155 -5.83 16.48 -2.93
N ASP A 156 -5.26 16.22 -1.76
CA ASP A 156 -4.61 17.25 -0.93
C ASP A 156 -3.19 17.60 -1.42
N MET A 157 -2.51 16.67 -2.07
CA MET A 157 -1.12 16.84 -2.53
C MET A 157 -0.91 16.50 -4.01
N PHE A 158 -1.83 15.77 -4.64
CA PHE A 158 -1.72 15.26 -6.01
C PHE A 158 -3.05 15.38 -6.75
N SER A 159 -3.02 15.44 -8.07
CA SER A 159 -4.22 15.50 -8.90
C SER A 159 -4.98 14.16 -8.96
N CYS A 160 -4.28 13.05 -8.79
CA CYS A 160 -4.85 11.69 -8.81
C CYS A 160 -3.95 10.70 -8.05
N PHE A 161 -4.43 9.47 -7.83
CA PHE A 161 -3.65 8.44 -7.16
C PHE A 161 -2.49 7.92 -8.02
N GLU A 162 -2.62 7.99 -9.33
CA GLU A 162 -1.57 7.64 -10.29
C GLU A 162 -0.36 8.57 -10.11
N GLU A 163 -0.58 9.88 -10.06
CA GLU A 163 0.50 10.85 -9.83
C GLU A 163 1.21 10.61 -8.50
N ARG A 164 0.47 10.33 -7.42
CA ARG A 164 1.05 9.96 -6.13
C ARG A 164 1.90 8.69 -6.25
N GLY A 165 1.41 7.69 -6.96
CA GLY A 165 2.12 6.43 -7.16
C GLY A 165 3.37 6.58 -8.04
N ASP A 166 3.31 7.41 -9.07
CA ASP A 166 4.47 7.71 -9.93
C ASP A 166 5.52 8.52 -9.19
N THR A 167 5.10 9.51 -8.39
CA THR A 167 5.99 10.28 -7.53
C THR A 167 6.68 9.36 -6.50
N PHE A 168 5.95 8.42 -5.91
CA PHE A 168 6.54 7.41 -5.03
C PHE A 168 7.62 6.59 -5.74
N LYS A 169 7.34 6.08 -6.95
CA LYS A 169 8.30 5.32 -7.76
C LYS A 169 9.53 6.15 -8.09
N GLN A 170 9.34 7.43 -8.46
CA GLN A 170 10.44 8.35 -8.74
C GLN A 170 11.34 8.54 -7.51
N ILE A 171 10.76 8.88 -6.35
CA ILE A 171 11.51 9.04 -5.10
C ILE A 171 12.28 7.78 -4.78
N VAL A 172 11.64 6.61 -4.83
CA VAL A 172 12.27 5.32 -4.54
C VAL A 172 13.44 5.04 -5.49
N ASN A 173 13.33 5.42 -6.76
CA ASN A 173 14.41 5.24 -7.75
C ASN A 173 15.59 6.19 -7.53
N GLU A 174 15.39 7.32 -6.86
CA GLU A 174 16.42 8.28 -6.48
C GLU A 174 17.15 7.91 -5.17
N LEU A 175 16.59 7.01 -4.34
CA LEU A 175 17.23 6.57 -3.09
C LEU A 175 18.55 5.85 -3.41
N GLN A 176 19.58 6.20 -2.63
CA GLN A 176 20.93 5.63 -2.74
C GLN A 176 21.16 4.59 -1.65
#